data_341315a026a537b018ff0e441fdad98d
#
_entry.id   341315a026a537b018ff0e441fdad98d
#
_cell.length_a   1.000
_cell.length_b   1.000
_cell.length_c   1.000
_cell.angle_alpha   90.00
_cell.angle_beta   90.00
_cell.angle_gamma   90.00
#
_symmetry.space_group_name_H-M   'P 1'
#
loop_
_entity.id
_entity.type
_entity.pdbx_description
1 polymer ?
#
loop_
_entity_poly.entity_id
_entity_poly.type
_entity_poly.pdbx_seq_one_letter_code
_entity_poly.pdbx_strand_id
1 'polypeptide(L)'
;MGLQSLVALATHTGENNSYTEVEKDRQEQDGLVDNSMRALAKKFLWHGGSVYDAWFSCASNQVAQVLLTLPYSFSQLGIVWGVTFQVFYGLLGSWTAYLISCLYVEYRARKEKENVNFKNHVIQWFEVLDGLLGPYWKAAGFTFNCTFLLFGSVIQLIACGSNIYYISDRFDKRTWTIIFGACCMTTVLVPSFHNYRIWSFLGLGMTTYTAWYMTITALVHGKDPGVKHSAPNNLVQYFTGATNILYTFGGHAVTVEIMHAMWKPSKFKSVYLFSTLYVLTLTIPSATAVYWAFGDELLHNGNALALLPKNVFRDLAVVLMLLHQFITFGFACTPLYFVWEKIIGVHRSPRFLLRAAARIPVVIPIWFMAVIFPFFGPINSAVGSLLVTFTVYIIPCLAHMLTFRTAFARENAVEKPPFIMPSWAAVYVFNFFVVVWVFVVGVGFGGWASTVNFVHQIKTFGIFAKCYQCPNNSHRH
;
A
#
# COMPACT_ATOMS: atom_id res chain seq x y z
N MET A 1 46.46 33.35 23.03
CA MET A 1 45.20 32.94 23.71
C MET A 1 44.06 33.79 23.12
N GLY A 2 43.42 33.39 22.07
CA GLY A 2 42.39 34.26 21.45
C GLY A 2 41.68 33.74 20.23
N LEU A 3 42.21 32.81 19.47
CA LEU A 3 41.52 32.29 18.24
C LEU A 3 40.87 30.91 18.42
N GLN A 4 41.34 30.07 19.32
CA GLN A 4 40.76 28.76 19.55
C GLN A 4 39.46 28.78 20.38
N SER A 5 39.26 29.80 21.22
CA SER A 5 38.02 29.99 22.00
C SER A 5 36.85 30.55 21.16
N LEU A 6 37.12 31.26 20.07
CA LEU A 6 36.11 31.80 19.15
C LEU A 6 35.58 30.71 18.18
N VAL A 7 36.43 29.77 17.82
CA VAL A 7 36.00 28.63 16.97
C VAL A 7 35.14 27.63 17.75
N ALA A 8 35.43 27.40 19.05
CA ALA A 8 34.61 26.55 19.90
C ALA A 8 33.21 27.11 20.25
N LEU A 9 33.09 28.48 20.31
CA LEU A 9 31.78 29.14 20.48
C LEU A 9 30.94 29.14 19.20
N ALA A 10 31.61 29.22 18.02
CA ALA A 10 30.91 29.21 16.74
C ALA A 10 30.36 27.79 16.36
N THR A 11 30.98 26.73 16.85
CA THR A 11 30.51 25.38 16.61
C THR A 11 29.33 24.97 17.52
N HIS A 12 29.23 25.50 18.75
CA HIS A 12 28.11 25.21 19.64
C HIS A 12 26.85 26.05 19.37
N THR A 13 26.99 27.21 18.70
CA THR A 13 25.84 28.01 18.24
C THR A 13 25.30 27.59 16.89
N GLY A 14 26.09 26.81 16.09
CA GLY A 14 25.69 26.29 14.78
C GLY A 14 24.67 25.16 14.84
N GLU A 15 24.72 24.31 15.87
CA GLU A 15 23.84 23.12 15.96
C GLU A 15 22.41 23.45 16.42
N ASN A 16 22.23 24.45 17.29
CA ASN A 16 20.90 24.93 17.65
C ASN A 16 20.29 25.88 16.60
N ASN A 17 21.10 26.54 15.76
CA ASN A 17 20.62 27.44 14.73
C ASN A 17 20.10 26.71 13.47
N SER A 18 20.57 25.49 13.14
CA SER A 18 20.10 24.83 11.91
C SER A 18 18.66 24.32 12.05
N TYR A 19 18.25 23.87 13.23
CA TYR A 19 16.84 23.51 13.46
C TYR A 19 15.95 24.74 13.61
N THR A 20 16.46 25.84 14.23
CA THR A 20 15.75 27.10 14.33
C THR A 20 15.75 27.89 13.02
N GLU A 21 16.76 27.80 12.16
CA GLU A 21 16.73 28.42 10.82
C GLU A 21 15.80 27.65 9.85
N VAL A 22 15.78 26.33 9.86
CA VAL A 22 14.81 25.55 9.05
C VAL A 22 13.38 25.75 9.57
N GLU A 23 13.20 25.97 10.87
CA GLU A 23 11.91 26.28 11.47
C GLU A 23 11.56 27.77 11.31
N LYS A 24 12.54 28.69 11.32
CA LYS A 24 12.38 30.11 10.96
C LYS A 24 12.18 30.34 9.47
N ASP A 25 12.94 29.68 8.59
CA ASP A 25 12.70 29.73 7.13
C ASP A 25 11.33 29.14 6.76
N ARG A 26 10.85 28.15 7.53
CA ARG A 26 9.46 27.66 7.41
C ARG A 26 8.46 28.65 8.03
N GLN A 27 8.77 29.31 9.12
CA GLN A 27 7.92 30.30 9.76
C GLN A 27 7.96 31.65 9.05
N GLU A 28 9.07 32.08 8.43
CA GLU A 28 9.12 33.26 7.57
C GLU A 28 8.46 33.03 6.20
N GLN A 29 8.54 31.81 5.63
CA GLN A 29 7.66 31.43 4.52
C GLN A 29 6.19 31.32 4.94
N ASP A 30 5.91 30.97 6.20
CA ASP A 30 4.57 30.98 6.79
C ASP A 30 4.13 32.41 7.24
N GLY A 31 5.04 33.34 7.45
CA GLY A 31 4.80 34.70 7.94
C GLY A 31 4.51 35.74 6.84
N LEU A 32 4.82 35.41 5.58
CA LEU A 32 4.31 36.18 4.43
C LEU A 32 2.86 35.69 4.15
N VAL A 33 1.96 36.11 5.05
CA VAL A 33 0.51 35.92 4.86
C VAL A 33 0.09 36.84 3.70
N ASP A 34 0.24 36.30 2.50
CA ASP A 34 -0.55 36.76 1.36
C ASP A 34 -1.99 36.22 1.57
N ASN A 35 -2.88 37.12 2.03
CA ASN A 35 -4.30 36.87 2.29
C ASN A 35 -5.09 36.55 1.00
N SER A 36 -4.44 36.18 -0.09
CA SER A 36 -5.11 35.79 -1.30
C SER A 36 -5.65 34.36 -1.17
N MET A 37 -6.89 34.13 -1.56
CA MET A 37 -7.52 32.81 -1.65
C MET A 37 -6.66 31.82 -2.45
N ARG A 38 -5.84 32.31 -3.39
CA ARG A 38 -4.90 31.48 -4.17
C ARG A 38 -3.71 30.97 -3.33
N ALA A 39 -3.15 31.80 -2.46
CA ALA A 39 -2.06 31.40 -1.56
C ALA A 39 -2.56 30.43 -0.51
N LEU A 40 -3.77 30.66 0.03
CA LEU A 40 -4.43 29.75 0.97
C LEU A 40 -4.75 28.41 0.33
N ALA A 41 -5.29 28.40 -0.88
CA ALA A 41 -5.57 27.20 -1.65
C ALA A 41 -4.28 26.44 -1.99
N LYS A 42 -3.21 27.14 -2.39
CA LYS A 42 -1.90 26.51 -2.68
C LYS A 42 -1.28 25.90 -1.42
N LYS A 43 -1.37 26.58 -0.27
CA LYS A 43 -0.91 26.06 1.03
C LYS A 43 -1.74 24.85 1.45
N PHE A 44 -3.05 24.87 1.30
CA PHE A 44 -3.94 23.77 1.64
C PHE A 44 -3.76 22.57 0.71
N LEU A 45 -3.61 22.79 -0.59
CA LEU A 45 -3.56 21.73 -1.61
C LEU A 45 -2.17 21.10 -1.76
N TRP A 46 -1.08 21.85 -1.47
CA TRP A 46 0.26 21.48 -1.95
C TRP A 46 1.30 21.23 -0.84
N HIS A 47 1.04 21.60 0.42
CA HIS A 47 1.98 21.43 1.51
C HIS A 47 1.43 20.46 2.55
N GLY A 48 1.68 19.16 2.36
CA GLY A 48 1.37 18.08 3.30
C GLY A 48 2.60 17.66 4.12
N GLY A 49 2.37 17.07 5.28
CA GLY A 49 3.40 16.56 6.20
C GLY A 49 2.85 16.41 7.62
N SER A 50 1.59 16.79 7.82
CA SER A 50 0.91 16.61 9.10
C SER A 50 0.60 15.13 9.38
N VAL A 51 0.27 14.85 10.63
CA VAL A 51 -0.21 13.52 11.08
C VAL A 51 -1.48 13.11 10.32
N TYR A 52 -2.35 14.07 10.01
CA TYR A 52 -3.58 13.81 9.25
C TYR A 52 -3.31 13.45 7.79
N ASP A 53 -2.35 14.10 7.14
CA ASP A 53 -1.97 13.80 5.76
C ASP A 53 -1.40 12.38 5.64
N ALA A 54 -0.57 11.98 6.60
CA ALA A 54 -0.06 10.63 6.70
C ALA A 54 -1.19 9.61 6.96
N TRP A 55 -2.17 9.97 7.80
CA TRP A 55 -3.33 9.12 8.08
C TRP A 55 -4.19 8.90 6.82
N PHE A 56 -4.50 9.96 6.09
CA PHE A 56 -5.20 9.86 4.81
C PHE A 56 -4.45 8.98 3.81
N SER A 57 -3.13 9.16 3.70
CA SER A 57 -2.29 8.37 2.81
C SER A 57 -2.26 6.89 3.18
N CYS A 58 -2.11 6.57 4.47
CA CYS A 58 -2.11 5.20 4.95
C CYS A 58 -3.48 4.53 4.77
N ALA A 59 -4.57 5.20 5.16
CA ALA A 59 -5.92 4.64 5.07
C ALA A 59 -6.35 4.45 3.61
N SER A 60 -6.13 5.43 2.74
CA SER A 60 -6.45 5.34 1.32
C SER A 60 -5.66 4.22 0.62
N ASN A 61 -4.37 4.06 0.95
CA ASN A 61 -3.55 3.03 0.34
C ASN A 61 -3.89 1.60 0.81
N GLN A 62 -4.31 1.42 2.08
CA GLN A 62 -4.70 0.11 2.61
C GLN A 62 -6.04 -0.39 2.03
N VAL A 63 -7.02 0.49 1.82
CA VAL A 63 -8.33 0.08 1.32
C VAL A 63 -8.28 -0.27 -0.16
N ALA A 64 -7.64 0.50 -0.99
CA ALA A 64 -7.45 0.35 -2.44
C ALA A 64 -8.44 -0.64 -3.12
N GLN A 65 -7.97 -1.44 -4.10
CA GLN A 65 -8.78 -2.43 -4.82
C GLN A 65 -9.21 -3.64 -3.98
N VAL A 66 -8.56 -3.88 -2.82
CA VAL A 66 -8.89 -5.05 -1.97
C VAL A 66 -10.31 -5.02 -1.46
N LEU A 67 -10.90 -3.82 -1.27
CA LEU A 67 -12.31 -3.67 -0.91
C LEU A 67 -13.23 -4.47 -1.83
N LEU A 68 -12.92 -4.49 -3.12
CA LEU A 68 -13.73 -5.17 -4.13
C LEU A 68 -13.52 -6.69 -4.18
N THR A 69 -12.36 -7.18 -3.69
CA THR A 69 -12.01 -8.61 -3.68
C THR A 69 -12.24 -9.31 -2.35
N LEU A 70 -12.43 -8.56 -1.25
CA LEU A 70 -12.64 -9.16 0.06
C LEU A 70 -13.90 -10.06 0.15
N PRO A 71 -15.06 -9.71 -0.44
CA PRO A 71 -16.20 -10.61 -0.47
C PRO A 71 -15.88 -11.95 -1.15
N TYR A 72 -15.08 -11.93 -2.22
CA TYR A 72 -14.56 -13.16 -2.84
C TYR A 72 -13.67 -13.97 -1.89
N SER A 73 -12.82 -13.32 -1.10
CA SER A 73 -12.02 -14.02 -0.08
C SER A 73 -12.90 -14.63 1.01
N PHE A 74 -13.99 -13.95 1.39
CA PHE A 74 -14.95 -14.47 2.37
C PHE A 74 -15.73 -15.65 1.81
N SER A 75 -16.04 -15.69 0.51
CA SER A 75 -16.64 -16.88 -0.11
C SER A 75 -15.70 -18.08 -0.18
N GLN A 76 -14.38 -17.87 -0.09
CA GLN A 76 -13.39 -18.95 -0.01
C GLN A 76 -13.16 -19.46 1.41
N LEU A 77 -13.32 -18.60 2.43
CA LEU A 77 -13.00 -18.89 3.83
C LEU A 77 -14.22 -19.13 4.72
N GLY A 78 -15.38 -18.58 4.34
CA GLY A 78 -16.53 -18.41 5.22
C GLY A 78 -16.39 -17.16 6.12
N ILE A 79 -17.50 -16.69 6.70
CA ILE A 79 -17.55 -15.43 7.47
C ILE A 79 -16.60 -15.48 8.66
N VAL A 80 -16.61 -16.54 9.44
CA VAL A 80 -15.84 -16.63 10.69
C VAL A 80 -14.35 -16.48 10.42
N TRP A 81 -13.80 -17.28 9.51
CA TRP A 81 -12.38 -17.20 9.17
C TRP A 81 -12.03 -15.92 8.41
N GLY A 82 -12.94 -15.43 7.55
CA GLY A 82 -12.78 -14.16 6.86
C GLY A 82 -12.60 -13.00 7.83
N VAL A 83 -13.49 -12.84 8.80
CA VAL A 83 -13.40 -11.79 9.84
C VAL A 83 -12.17 -12.01 10.73
N THR A 84 -11.91 -13.24 11.16
CA THR A 84 -10.76 -13.56 12.03
C THR A 84 -9.44 -13.18 11.35
N PHE A 85 -9.22 -13.59 10.10
CA PHE A 85 -7.99 -13.23 9.38
C PHE A 85 -7.92 -11.75 9.06
N GLN A 86 -9.05 -11.08 8.79
CA GLN A 86 -9.06 -9.65 8.53
C GLN A 86 -8.58 -8.85 9.76
N VAL A 87 -9.09 -9.17 10.96
CA VAL A 87 -8.65 -8.55 12.21
C VAL A 87 -7.20 -8.94 12.53
N PHE A 88 -6.88 -10.23 12.43
CA PHE A 88 -5.57 -10.74 12.77
C PHE A 88 -4.46 -10.11 11.91
N TYR A 89 -4.60 -10.13 10.57
CA TYR A 89 -3.59 -9.55 9.68
C TYR A 89 -3.58 -8.01 9.74
N GLY A 90 -4.70 -7.36 10.06
CA GLY A 90 -4.74 -5.93 10.32
C GLY A 90 -3.88 -5.53 11.52
N LEU A 91 -4.02 -6.25 12.63
CA LEU A 91 -3.21 -6.02 13.83
C LEU A 91 -1.74 -6.40 13.60
N LEU A 92 -1.47 -7.50 12.92
CA LEU A 92 -0.11 -7.89 12.55
C LEU A 92 0.55 -6.85 11.63
N GLY A 93 -0.16 -6.33 10.64
CA GLY A 93 0.31 -5.26 9.77
C GLY A 93 0.62 -3.98 10.56
N SER A 94 -0.24 -3.62 11.51
CA SER A 94 0.03 -2.48 12.40
C SER A 94 1.28 -2.70 13.26
N TRP A 95 1.51 -3.92 13.72
CA TRP A 95 2.73 -4.27 14.44
C TRP A 95 3.98 -4.10 13.57
N THR A 96 3.99 -4.65 12.37
CA THR A 96 5.16 -4.55 11.49
C THR A 96 5.40 -3.13 10.96
N ALA A 97 4.36 -2.32 10.79
CA ALA A 97 4.49 -0.89 10.53
C ALA A 97 5.13 -0.14 11.71
N TYR A 98 4.80 -0.53 12.95
CA TYR A 98 5.50 -0.04 14.14
C TYR A 98 7.00 -0.39 14.09
N LEU A 99 7.36 -1.63 13.73
CA LEU A 99 8.77 -2.03 13.61
C LEU A 99 9.52 -1.23 12.53
N ILE A 100 8.91 -1.01 11.36
CA ILE A 100 9.48 -0.17 10.30
C ILE A 100 9.68 1.27 10.81
N SER A 101 8.71 1.81 11.57
CA SER A 101 8.84 3.14 12.16
C SER A 101 10.02 3.23 13.12
N CYS A 102 10.21 2.24 14.01
CA CYS A 102 11.35 2.18 14.91
C CYS A 102 12.68 2.13 14.14
N LEU A 103 12.78 1.28 13.11
CA LEU A 103 13.95 1.14 12.27
C LEU A 103 14.27 2.42 11.49
N TYR A 104 13.25 3.10 10.95
CA TYR A 104 13.44 4.36 10.24
C TYR A 104 13.95 5.47 11.18
N VAL A 105 13.36 5.62 12.36
CA VAL A 105 13.77 6.63 13.34
C VAL A 105 15.21 6.35 13.84
N GLU A 106 15.53 5.08 14.09
CA GLU A 106 16.89 4.66 14.46
C GLU A 106 17.91 4.94 13.36
N TYR A 107 17.60 4.59 12.10
CA TYR A 107 18.43 4.89 10.93
C TYR A 107 18.68 6.39 10.79
N ARG A 108 17.61 7.17 10.89
CA ARG A 108 17.68 8.62 10.75
C ARG A 108 18.55 9.24 11.84
N ALA A 109 18.35 8.84 13.10
CA ALA A 109 19.16 9.32 14.22
C ALA A 109 20.66 8.97 14.08
N ARG A 110 20.98 7.78 13.54
CA ARG A 110 22.38 7.42 13.25
C ARG A 110 22.97 8.29 12.15
N LYS A 111 22.24 8.53 11.08
CA LYS A 111 22.69 9.35 9.96
C LYS A 111 22.79 10.85 10.30
N GLU A 112 21.93 11.35 11.17
CA GLU A 112 22.02 12.72 11.70
C GLU A 112 23.31 12.90 12.54
N LYS A 113 23.72 11.89 13.33
CA LYS A 113 25.02 11.90 14.03
C LYS A 113 26.23 11.88 13.08
N GLU A 114 26.06 11.32 11.88
CA GLU A 114 27.08 11.32 10.81
C GLU A 114 27.04 12.61 9.97
N ASN A 115 26.22 13.62 10.34
CA ASN A 115 26.00 14.88 9.61
C ASN A 115 25.50 14.70 8.17
N VAL A 116 24.72 13.64 7.91
CA VAL A 116 24.12 13.41 6.59
C VAL A 116 22.87 14.25 6.44
N ASN A 117 22.84 15.11 5.39
CA ASN A 117 21.68 15.95 5.07
C ASN A 117 20.75 15.27 4.05
N PHE A 118 19.48 15.13 4.40
CA PHE A 118 18.46 14.52 3.54
C PHE A 118 17.58 15.54 2.79
N LYS A 119 17.91 16.83 2.78
CA LYS A 119 17.04 17.90 2.24
C LYS A 119 16.53 17.64 0.81
N ASN A 120 17.34 16.96 -0.03
CA ASN A 120 17.01 16.68 -1.43
C ASN A 120 17.04 15.17 -1.76
N HIS A 121 16.87 14.31 -0.76
CA HIS A 121 16.93 12.87 -0.93
C HIS A 121 15.78 12.19 -0.19
N VAL A 122 14.91 11.52 -0.93
CA VAL A 122 13.83 10.71 -0.34
C VAL A 122 14.41 9.39 0.11
N ILE A 123 14.37 9.14 1.42
CA ILE A 123 14.81 7.86 2.01
C ILE A 123 13.81 6.77 1.59
N GLN A 124 14.33 5.61 1.19
CA GLN A 124 13.54 4.44 0.83
C GLN A 124 13.86 3.25 1.75
N TRP A 125 12.94 2.30 1.85
CA TRP A 125 13.05 1.17 2.79
C TRP A 125 14.36 0.40 2.69
N PHE A 126 14.83 0.09 1.47
CA PHE A 126 16.08 -0.63 1.28
C PHE A 126 17.33 0.18 1.69
N GLU A 127 17.26 1.51 1.73
CA GLU A 127 18.33 2.36 2.24
C GLU A 127 18.40 2.30 3.78
N VAL A 128 17.25 2.20 4.44
CA VAL A 128 17.18 1.98 5.89
C VAL A 128 17.81 0.63 6.25
N LEU A 129 17.52 -0.42 5.49
CA LEU A 129 18.09 -1.74 5.67
C LEU A 129 19.61 -1.75 5.45
N ASP A 130 20.10 -1.04 4.40
CA ASP A 130 21.52 -0.88 4.11
C ASP A 130 22.28 -0.23 5.28
N GLY A 131 21.75 0.90 5.75
CA GLY A 131 22.41 1.66 6.82
C GLY A 131 22.36 1.00 8.20
N LEU A 132 21.44 0.09 8.45
CA LEU A 132 21.33 -0.63 9.73
C LEU A 132 22.00 -2.02 9.70
N LEU A 133 21.93 -2.75 8.59
CA LEU A 133 22.27 -4.17 8.50
C LEU A 133 23.22 -4.51 7.34
N GLY A 134 23.46 -3.56 6.41
CA GLY A 134 24.44 -3.70 5.35
C GLY A 134 23.87 -4.20 4.01
N PRO A 135 24.76 -4.43 3.00
CA PRO A 135 24.40 -4.55 1.60
C PRO A 135 23.53 -5.77 1.25
N TYR A 136 23.64 -6.88 1.97
CA TYR A 136 22.77 -8.05 1.73
C TYR A 136 21.31 -7.75 2.05
N TRP A 137 21.06 -7.02 3.14
CA TRP A 137 19.72 -6.59 3.53
C TRP A 137 19.16 -5.50 2.61
N LYS A 138 20.05 -4.63 2.09
CA LYS A 138 19.69 -3.71 1.02
C LYS A 138 19.17 -4.45 -0.20
N ALA A 139 19.91 -5.46 -0.68
CA ALA A 139 19.55 -6.24 -1.85
C ALA A 139 18.21 -6.96 -1.65
N ALA A 140 18.01 -7.60 -0.48
CA ALA A 140 16.74 -8.23 -0.14
C ALA A 140 15.58 -7.22 -0.10
N GLY A 141 15.73 -6.12 0.64
CA GLY A 141 14.72 -5.07 0.73
C GLY A 141 14.41 -4.44 -0.63
N PHE A 142 15.43 -4.18 -1.44
CA PHE A 142 15.27 -3.65 -2.79
C PHE A 142 14.44 -4.61 -3.67
N THR A 143 14.85 -5.89 -3.73
CA THR A 143 14.19 -6.88 -4.57
C THR A 143 12.73 -7.07 -4.18
N PHE A 144 12.45 -7.35 -2.92
CA PHE A 144 11.08 -7.61 -2.49
C PHE A 144 10.19 -6.36 -2.56
N ASN A 145 10.70 -5.19 -2.13
CA ASN A 145 9.91 -3.96 -2.13
C ASN A 145 9.60 -3.47 -3.55
N CYS A 146 10.60 -3.43 -4.45
CA CYS A 146 10.38 -2.99 -5.82
C CYS A 146 9.49 -3.96 -6.60
N THR A 147 9.67 -5.28 -6.42
CA THR A 147 8.81 -6.28 -7.06
C THR A 147 7.38 -6.18 -6.55
N PHE A 148 7.19 -5.98 -5.24
CA PHE A 148 5.86 -5.78 -4.67
C PHE A 148 5.17 -4.52 -5.21
N LEU A 149 5.86 -3.38 -5.30
CA LEU A 149 5.32 -2.14 -5.87
C LEU A 149 4.98 -2.30 -7.36
N LEU A 150 5.83 -3.02 -8.11
CA LEU A 150 5.59 -3.31 -9.52
C LEU A 150 4.29 -4.11 -9.70
N PHE A 151 4.15 -5.26 -9.00
CA PHE A 151 2.94 -6.08 -9.10
C PHE A 151 1.71 -5.40 -8.48
N GLY A 152 1.88 -4.60 -7.42
CA GLY A 152 0.83 -3.75 -6.89
C GLY A 152 0.28 -2.79 -7.94
N SER A 153 1.15 -2.18 -8.74
CA SER A 153 0.75 -1.31 -9.87
C SER A 153 0.06 -2.10 -10.99
N VAL A 154 0.54 -3.31 -11.30
CA VAL A 154 -0.12 -4.22 -12.26
C VAL A 154 -1.57 -4.51 -11.84
N ILE A 155 -1.78 -4.83 -10.56
CA ILE A 155 -3.10 -5.14 -10.01
C ILE A 155 -4.04 -3.93 -10.11
N GLN A 156 -3.55 -2.72 -9.84
CA GLN A 156 -4.35 -1.49 -9.98
C GLN A 156 -4.84 -1.31 -11.43
N LEU A 157 -3.97 -1.56 -12.39
CA LEU A 157 -4.31 -1.41 -13.80
C LEU A 157 -5.32 -2.47 -14.28
N ILE A 158 -5.18 -3.72 -13.85
CA ILE A 158 -6.16 -4.78 -14.12
C ILE A 158 -7.53 -4.41 -13.51
N ALA A 159 -7.53 -3.87 -12.29
CA ALA A 159 -8.73 -3.44 -11.60
C ALA A 159 -9.44 -2.30 -12.35
N CYS A 160 -8.72 -1.34 -12.92
CA CYS A 160 -9.30 -0.29 -13.76
C CYS A 160 -10.04 -0.89 -14.97
N GLY A 161 -9.39 -1.78 -15.73
CA GLY A 161 -9.98 -2.43 -16.88
C GLY A 161 -11.23 -3.27 -16.53
N SER A 162 -11.18 -3.97 -15.37
CA SER A 162 -12.32 -4.73 -14.89
C SER A 162 -13.48 -3.84 -14.43
N ASN A 163 -13.20 -2.76 -13.72
CA ASN A 163 -14.25 -1.90 -13.17
C ASN A 163 -15.05 -1.17 -14.26
N ILE A 164 -14.39 -0.56 -15.25
CA ILE A 164 -15.10 0.15 -16.33
C ILE A 164 -15.98 -0.78 -17.14
N TYR A 165 -15.61 -2.05 -17.29
CA TYR A 165 -16.39 -3.06 -18.00
C TYR A 165 -17.80 -3.23 -17.41
N TYR A 166 -17.98 -2.99 -16.10
CA TYR A 166 -19.30 -3.08 -15.46
C TYR A 166 -20.24 -1.91 -15.80
N ILE A 167 -19.71 -0.78 -16.28
CA ILE A 167 -20.52 0.34 -16.80
C ILE A 167 -20.70 0.19 -18.30
N SER A 168 -19.62 -0.13 -19.03
CA SER A 168 -19.62 -0.18 -20.50
C SER A 168 -18.89 -1.43 -20.97
N ASP A 169 -19.64 -2.37 -21.53
CA ASP A 169 -19.17 -3.61 -22.16
C ASP A 169 -18.86 -3.45 -23.66
N ARG A 170 -18.77 -2.17 -24.13
CA ARG A 170 -18.46 -1.84 -25.53
C ARG A 170 -17.11 -2.44 -25.98
N PHE A 171 -16.15 -2.47 -25.10
CA PHE A 171 -14.85 -3.10 -25.30
C PHE A 171 -14.64 -4.22 -24.29
N ASP A 172 -13.79 -5.20 -24.64
CA ASP A 172 -13.38 -6.26 -23.72
C ASP A 172 -12.49 -5.69 -22.58
N LYS A 173 -12.34 -6.45 -21.49
CA LYS A 173 -11.55 -6.03 -20.32
C LYS A 173 -10.09 -5.76 -20.69
N ARG A 174 -9.51 -6.52 -21.64
CA ARG A 174 -8.15 -6.32 -22.12
C ARG A 174 -7.99 -4.98 -22.83
N THR A 175 -8.91 -4.63 -23.73
CA THR A 175 -8.91 -3.34 -24.44
C THR A 175 -9.03 -2.19 -23.45
N TRP A 176 -9.91 -2.29 -22.45
CA TRP A 176 -9.98 -1.31 -21.38
C TRP A 176 -8.69 -1.20 -20.58
N THR A 177 -8.01 -2.33 -20.28
CA THR A 177 -6.68 -2.32 -19.60
C THR A 177 -5.65 -1.59 -20.45
N ILE A 178 -5.67 -1.74 -21.79
CA ILE A 178 -4.76 -1.00 -22.69
C ILE A 178 -5.05 0.51 -22.64
N ILE A 179 -6.30 0.91 -22.69
CA ILE A 179 -6.70 2.34 -22.62
C ILE A 179 -6.27 2.94 -21.26
N PHE A 180 -6.58 2.26 -20.15
CA PHE A 180 -6.18 2.74 -18.81
C PHE A 180 -4.67 2.74 -18.59
N GLY A 181 -3.93 1.86 -19.24
CA GLY A 181 -2.46 1.89 -19.24
C GLY A 181 -1.92 3.20 -19.82
N ALA A 182 -2.49 3.66 -20.94
CA ALA A 182 -2.14 4.96 -21.50
C ALA A 182 -2.53 6.14 -20.58
N CYS A 183 -3.70 6.07 -19.91
CA CYS A 183 -4.08 7.06 -18.90
C CYS A 183 -3.11 7.05 -17.70
N CYS A 184 -2.80 5.87 -17.17
CA CYS A 184 -1.89 5.72 -16.02
C CYS A 184 -0.46 6.18 -16.31
N MET A 185 -0.03 6.17 -17.58
CA MET A 185 1.27 6.74 -17.97
C MET A 185 1.40 8.23 -17.60
N THR A 186 0.29 8.98 -17.50
CA THR A 186 0.33 10.39 -17.09
C THR A 186 0.83 10.58 -15.64
N THR A 187 0.84 9.54 -14.82
CA THR A 187 1.37 9.60 -13.44
C THR A 187 2.88 9.90 -13.39
N VAL A 188 3.63 9.71 -14.50
CA VAL A 188 5.04 10.13 -14.61
C VAL A 188 5.22 11.63 -14.37
N LEU A 189 4.17 12.43 -14.57
CA LEU A 189 4.15 13.87 -14.35
C LEU A 189 4.01 14.27 -12.88
N VAL A 190 3.73 13.34 -11.95
CA VAL A 190 3.62 13.66 -10.51
C VAL A 190 5.02 13.74 -9.90
N PRO A 191 5.46 14.93 -9.41
CA PRO A 191 6.87 15.15 -9.04
C PRO A 191 7.27 14.51 -7.70
N SER A 192 6.36 14.41 -6.71
CA SER A 192 6.70 13.95 -5.36
C SER A 192 5.50 13.43 -4.57
N PHE A 193 5.77 12.77 -3.42
CA PHE A 193 4.74 12.30 -2.49
C PHE A 193 3.91 13.42 -1.85
N HIS A 194 4.47 14.61 -1.66
CA HIS A 194 3.72 15.76 -1.14
C HIS A 194 2.51 16.14 -2.00
N ASN A 195 2.56 15.84 -3.28
CA ASN A 195 1.48 16.12 -4.21
C ASN A 195 0.28 15.17 -4.06
N TYR A 196 0.42 14.07 -3.29
CA TYR A 196 -0.67 13.11 -3.06
C TYR A 196 -1.61 13.47 -1.90
N ARG A 197 -1.34 14.55 -1.14
CA ARG A 197 -2.15 14.93 0.02
C ARG A 197 -3.65 14.98 -0.26
N ILE A 198 -4.05 15.85 -1.20
CA ILE A 198 -5.47 16.01 -1.54
C ILE A 198 -6.04 14.75 -2.21
N TRP A 199 -5.22 14.10 -3.03
CA TRP A 199 -5.62 12.87 -3.70
C TRP A 199 -5.87 11.72 -2.71
N SER A 200 -5.06 11.62 -1.66
CA SER A 200 -5.26 10.64 -0.59
C SER A 200 -6.53 10.92 0.21
N PHE A 201 -6.81 12.19 0.52
CA PHE A 201 -8.06 12.60 1.17
C PHE A 201 -9.29 12.26 0.30
N LEU A 202 -9.28 12.64 -0.97
CA LEU A 202 -10.35 12.32 -1.91
C LEU A 202 -10.48 10.80 -2.09
N GLY A 203 -9.36 10.09 -2.22
CA GLY A 203 -9.31 8.63 -2.34
C GLY A 203 -9.97 7.94 -1.15
N LEU A 204 -9.74 8.43 0.07
CA LEU A 204 -10.41 7.91 1.25
C LEU A 204 -11.93 8.14 1.21
N GLY A 205 -12.40 9.30 0.75
CA GLY A 205 -13.82 9.57 0.55
C GLY A 205 -14.44 8.62 -0.49
N MET A 206 -13.74 8.36 -1.60
CA MET A 206 -14.18 7.46 -2.66
C MET A 206 -14.33 6.02 -2.16
N THR A 207 -13.35 5.52 -1.42
CA THR A 207 -13.40 4.16 -0.85
C THR A 207 -14.44 4.02 0.25
N THR A 208 -14.61 5.06 1.08
CA THR A 208 -15.65 5.11 2.12
C THR A 208 -17.03 5.02 1.51
N TYR A 209 -17.31 5.82 0.47
CA TYR A 209 -18.56 5.74 -0.26
C TYR A 209 -18.80 4.33 -0.82
N THR A 210 -17.80 3.77 -1.49
CA THR A 210 -17.93 2.45 -2.13
C THR A 210 -18.17 1.35 -1.09
N ALA A 211 -17.47 1.36 0.05
CA ALA A 211 -17.65 0.38 1.11
C ALA A 211 -19.07 0.41 1.70
N TRP A 212 -19.57 1.60 2.02
CA TRP A 212 -20.93 1.76 2.53
C TRP A 212 -21.99 1.50 1.48
N TYR A 213 -21.76 1.88 0.22
CA TYR A 213 -22.63 1.50 -0.89
C TYR A 213 -22.76 -0.02 -0.98
N MET A 214 -21.65 -0.76 -0.98
CA MET A 214 -21.65 -2.23 -1.02
C MET A 214 -22.42 -2.82 0.17
N THR A 215 -22.17 -2.30 1.37
CA THR A 215 -22.83 -2.76 2.60
C THR A 215 -24.34 -2.55 2.55
N ILE A 216 -24.76 -1.32 2.30
CA ILE A 216 -26.19 -0.94 2.31
C ILE A 216 -26.93 -1.66 1.18
N THR A 217 -26.36 -1.68 -0.04
CA THR A 217 -27.00 -2.31 -1.18
C THR A 217 -27.16 -3.81 -0.98
N ALA A 218 -26.15 -4.51 -0.43
CA ALA A 218 -26.25 -5.94 -0.16
C ALA A 218 -27.32 -6.24 0.92
N LEU A 219 -27.41 -5.42 1.98
CA LEU A 219 -28.44 -5.56 3.01
C LEU A 219 -29.85 -5.28 2.49
N VAL A 220 -30.03 -4.25 1.66
CA VAL A 220 -31.31 -3.91 1.06
C VAL A 220 -31.74 -4.95 0.01
N HIS A 221 -30.80 -5.48 -0.77
CA HIS A 221 -31.07 -6.55 -1.73
C HIS A 221 -31.54 -7.84 -1.03
N GLY A 222 -31.01 -8.10 0.17
CA GLY A 222 -31.29 -9.33 0.91
C GLY A 222 -30.52 -10.53 0.37
N LYS A 223 -30.88 -11.72 0.83
CA LYS A 223 -30.31 -12.96 0.32
C LYS A 223 -30.91 -13.34 -1.02
N ASP A 224 -30.04 -13.69 -1.96
CA ASP A 224 -30.50 -14.30 -3.23
C ASP A 224 -31.25 -15.61 -2.97
N PRO A 225 -32.32 -15.91 -3.73
CA PRO A 225 -33.03 -17.18 -3.63
C PRO A 225 -32.09 -18.37 -3.88
N GLY A 226 -31.97 -19.27 -2.91
CA GLY A 226 -31.12 -20.45 -3.05
C GLY A 226 -29.62 -20.22 -2.80
N VAL A 227 -29.21 -19.04 -2.30
CA VAL A 227 -27.81 -18.74 -1.97
C VAL A 227 -27.23 -19.79 -1.01
N LYS A 228 -26.05 -20.30 -1.36
CA LYS A 228 -25.27 -21.26 -0.56
C LYS A 228 -24.06 -20.60 0.05
N HIS A 229 -23.64 -21.07 1.21
CA HIS A 229 -22.44 -20.63 1.92
C HIS A 229 -21.61 -21.88 2.27
N SER A 230 -21.00 -22.52 1.28
CA SER A 230 -20.36 -23.83 1.41
C SER A 230 -18.87 -23.77 1.80
N ALA A 231 -18.31 -22.56 1.89
CA ALA A 231 -16.88 -22.37 2.17
C ALA A 231 -16.46 -22.83 3.59
N PRO A 232 -15.21 -23.30 3.75
CA PRO A 232 -14.24 -23.62 2.70
C PRO A 232 -14.44 -25.04 2.14
N ASN A 233 -14.43 -25.19 0.81
CA ASN A 233 -14.63 -26.51 0.18
C ASN A 233 -13.34 -27.36 0.08
N ASN A 234 -12.17 -26.67 0.04
CA ASN A 234 -10.88 -27.34 -0.04
C ASN A 234 -9.76 -26.41 0.46
N LEU A 235 -8.57 -27.00 0.71
CA LEU A 235 -7.40 -26.27 1.24
C LEU A 235 -6.88 -25.22 0.27
N VAL A 236 -6.99 -25.41 -1.04
CA VAL A 236 -6.54 -24.43 -2.04
C VAL A 236 -7.38 -23.15 -1.92
N GLN A 237 -8.70 -23.27 -1.86
CA GLN A 237 -9.58 -22.11 -1.65
C GLN A 237 -9.29 -21.43 -0.30
N TYR A 238 -9.19 -22.21 0.79
CA TYR A 238 -8.94 -21.70 2.12
C TYR A 238 -7.67 -20.82 2.16
N PHE A 239 -6.53 -21.35 1.71
CA PHE A 239 -5.27 -20.61 1.75
C PHE A 239 -5.19 -19.52 0.68
N THR A 240 -5.86 -19.63 -0.46
CA THR A 240 -6.01 -18.56 -1.44
C THR A 240 -6.76 -17.36 -0.83
N GLY A 241 -7.87 -17.62 -0.14
CA GLY A 241 -8.63 -16.58 0.56
C GLY A 241 -7.82 -15.92 1.70
N ALA A 242 -7.12 -16.72 2.50
CA ALA A 242 -6.28 -16.23 3.59
C ALA A 242 -5.15 -15.31 3.09
N THR A 243 -4.47 -15.68 2.00
CA THR A 243 -3.40 -14.85 1.40
C THR A 243 -3.93 -13.62 0.69
N ASN A 244 -5.13 -13.67 0.14
CA ASN A 244 -5.79 -12.49 -0.41
C ASN A 244 -6.12 -11.46 0.70
N ILE A 245 -6.55 -11.93 1.88
CA ILE A 245 -6.72 -11.05 3.05
C ILE A 245 -5.38 -10.53 3.55
N LEU A 246 -4.33 -11.36 3.59
CA LEU A 246 -2.98 -10.94 3.97
C LEU A 246 -2.47 -9.81 3.06
N TYR A 247 -2.78 -9.84 1.76
CA TYR A 247 -2.47 -8.77 0.83
C TYR A 247 -3.13 -7.42 1.19
N THR A 248 -4.32 -7.43 1.81
CA THR A 248 -5.08 -6.22 2.19
C THR A 248 -4.25 -5.22 2.98
N PHE A 249 -3.41 -5.71 3.88
CA PHE A 249 -2.59 -4.86 4.75
C PHE A 249 -1.18 -4.61 4.22
N GLY A 250 -0.96 -4.75 2.91
CA GLY A 250 0.32 -4.60 2.22
C GLY A 250 0.84 -3.17 2.03
N GLY A 251 0.27 -2.16 2.69
CA GLY A 251 0.64 -0.74 2.53
C GLY A 251 2.08 -0.36 2.95
N HIS A 252 2.89 -1.31 3.41
CA HIS A 252 4.22 -1.08 3.98
C HIS A 252 5.27 -0.63 2.97
N ALA A 253 5.11 -0.97 1.70
CA ALA A 253 6.08 -0.67 0.66
C ALA A 253 6.31 0.84 0.42
N VAL A 254 5.38 1.68 0.84
CA VAL A 254 5.46 3.16 0.73
C VAL A 254 5.55 3.84 2.11
N THR A 255 5.65 3.07 3.18
CA THR A 255 5.64 3.55 4.56
C THR A 255 6.79 4.51 4.86
N VAL A 256 8.00 4.18 4.40
CA VAL A 256 9.19 5.00 4.65
C VAL A 256 9.08 6.34 3.93
N GLU A 257 8.58 6.36 2.72
CA GLU A 257 8.35 7.58 1.94
C GLU A 257 7.28 8.47 2.59
N ILE A 258 6.21 7.88 3.14
CA ILE A 258 5.20 8.63 3.90
C ILE A 258 5.82 9.22 5.17
N MET A 259 6.59 8.44 5.93
CA MET A 259 7.30 8.92 7.13
C MET A 259 8.30 10.04 6.80
N HIS A 260 9.01 9.89 5.68
CA HIS A 260 9.96 10.91 5.23
C HIS A 260 9.27 12.25 4.90
N ALA A 261 8.03 12.19 4.40
CA ALA A 261 7.22 13.37 4.14
C ALA A 261 6.59 13.99 5.42
N MET A 262 6.59 13.28 6.56
CA MET A 262 6.00 13.76 7.82
C MET A 262 6.92 14.74 8.56
N TRP A 263 6.33 15.76 9.17
CA TRP A 263 7.04 16.66 10.09
C TRP A 263 7.47 15.96 11.40
N LYS A 264 6.67 14.97 11.87
CA LYS A 264 6.94 14.18 13.09
C LYS A 264 6.84 12.68 12.80
N PRO A 265 7.88 12.05 12.20
CA PRO A 265 7.86 10.63 11.83
C PRO A 265 7.62 9.68 13.01
N SER A 266 8.06 10.03 14.23
CA SER A 266 7.86 9.22 15.44
C SER A 266 6.39 8.94 15.77
N LYS A 267 5.44 9.74 15.24
CA LYS A 267 4.00 9.53 15.42
C LYS A 267 3.39 8.54 14.41
N PHE A 268 4.17 8.10 13.43
CA PHE A 268 3.67 7.23 12.36
C PHE A 268 3.06 5.92 12.87
N LYS A 269 3.63 5.31 13.89
CA LYS A 269 3.10 4.09 14.54
C LYS A 269 1.62 4.21 14.96
N SER A 270 1.25 5.32 15.58
CA SER A 270 -0.15 5.60 15.96
C SER A 270 -1.02 5.89 14.73
N VAL A 271 -0.47 6.63 13.77
CA VAL A 271 -1.15 6.93 12.49
C VAL A 271 -1.55 5.65 11.79
N TYR A 272 -0.61 4.71 11.66
CA TYR A 272 -0.86 3.46 10.94
C TYR A 272 -1.90 2.59 11.67
N LEU A 273 -1.82 2.47 13.00
CA LEU A 273 -2.80 1.73 13.79
C LEU A 273 -4.22 2.31 13.62
N PHE A 274 -4.38 3.62 13.75
CA PHE A 274 -5.69 4.25 13.56
C PHE A 274 -6.20 4.15 12.13
N SER A 275 -5.30 4.17 11.13
CA SER A 275 -5.67 3.90 9.74
C SER A 275 -6.18 2.47 9.58
N THR A 276 -5.49 1.49 10.15
CA THR A 276 -5.92 0.09 10.10
C THR A 276 -7.27 -0.13 10.78
N LEU A 277 -7.48 0.46 11.96
CA LEU A 277 -8.79 0.36 12.66
C LEU A 277 -9.91 0.95 11.80
N TYR A 278 -9.67 2.09 11.17
CA TYR A 278 -10.62 2.68 10.22
C TYR A 278 -10.90 1.77 9.02
N VAL A 279 -9.86 1.20 8.43
CA VAL A 279 -9.98 0.25 7.30
C VAL A 279 -10.82 -0.96 7.67
N LEU A 280 -10.66 -1.50 8.89
CA LEU A 280 -11.48 -2.60 9.39
C LEU A 280 -12.97 -2.23 9.47
N THR A 281 -13.31 -0.98 9.84
CA THR A 281 -14.71 -0.51 9.87
C THR A 281 -15.35 -0.41 8.48
N LEU A 282 -14.57 -0.30 7.43
CA LEU A 282 -15.05 -0.29 6.05
C LEU A 282 -15.11 -1.71 5.45
N THR A 283 -14.06 -2.48 5.67
CA THR A 283 -13.84 -3.74 4.96
C THR A 283 -14.63 -4.91 5.56
N ILE A 284 -14.77 -4.99 6.88
CA ILE A 284 -15.52 -6.09 7.52
C ILE A 284 -17.02 -6.00 7.20
N PRO A 285 -17.70 -4.86 7.39
CA PRO A 285 -19.14 -4.78 7.06
C PRO A 285 -19.42 -5.03 5.59
N SER A 286 -18.63 -4.43 4.68
CA SER A 286 -18.84 -4.57 3.25
C SER A 286 -18.61 -6.00 2.76
N ALA A 287 -17.52 -6.65 3.18
CA ALA A 287 -17.23 -8.03 2.80
C ALA A 287 -18.27 -9.01 3.37
N THR A 288 -18.66 -8.82 4.64
CA THR A 288 -19.65 -9.69 5.31
C THR A 288 -21.03 -9.54 4.68
N ALA A 289 -21.49 -8.30 4.45
CA ALA A 289 -22.83 -8.06 3.87
C ALA A 289 -22.94 -8.62 2.44
N VAL A 290 -21.93 -8.39 1.61
CA VAL A 290 -21.93 -8.90 0.23
C VAL A 290 -21.84 -10.43 0.21
N TYR A 291 -20.98 -11.05 1.04
CA TYR A 291 -20.92 -12.49 1.14
C TYR A 291 -22.22 -13.10 1.69
N TRP A 292 -22.85 -12.45 2.66
CA TRP A 292 -24.13 -12.88 3.21
C TRP A 292 -25.25 -12.86 2.14
N ALA A 293 -25.25 -11.88 1.26
CA ALA A 293 -26.25 -11.72 0.21
C ALA A 293 -26.05 -12.72 -0.96
N PHE A 294 -24.82 -12.86 -1.45
CA PHE A 294 -24.51 -13.56 -2.71
C PHE A 294 -23.78 -14.90 -2.52
N GLY A 295 -23.24 -15.21 -1.34
CA GLY A 295 -22.64 -16.48 -0.98
C GLY A 295 -21.60 -17.00 -1.99
N ASP A 296 -21.80 -18.23 -2.45
CA ASP A 296 -20.87 -18.96 -3.33
C ASP A 296 -20.81 -18.42 -4.76
N GLU A 297 -21.73 -17.54 -5.19
CA GLU A 297 -21.64 -16.89 -6.49
C GLU A 297 -20.40 -16.01 -6.62
N LEU A 298 -19.91 -15.49 -5.48
CA LEU A 298 -18.66 -14.77 -5.42
C LEU A 298 -17.45 -15.60 -5.85
N LEU A 299 -17.48 -16.93 -5.76
CA LEU A 299 -16.38 -17.78 -6.24
C LEU A 299 -16.14 -17.64 -7.75
N HIS A 300 -17.19 -17.28 -8.50
CA HIS A 300 -17.13 -17.03 -9.94
C HIS A 300 -16.89 -15.55 -10.29
N ASN A 301 -16.96 -14.66 -9.32
CA ASN A 301 -16.86 -13.22 -9.48
C ASN A 301 -15.87 -12.63 -8.47
N GLY A 302 -14.61 -12.47 -8.88
CA GLY A 302 -13.55 -11.91 -8.04
C GLY A 302 -13.71 -10.43 -7.68
N ASN A 303 -14.72 -9.74 -8.25
CA ASN A 303 -15.03 -8.34 -7.98
C ASN A 303 -16.50 -8.20 -7.59
N ALA A 304 -16.75 -7.72 -6.38
CA ALA A 304 -18.08 -7.58 -5.80
C ALA A 304 -19.05 -6.72 -6.63
N LEU A 305 -18.55 -5.70 -7.34
CA LEU A 305 -19.38 -4.83 -8.19
C LEU A 305 -20.05 -5.57 -9.36
N ALA A 306 -19.57 -6.77 -9.69
CA ALA A 306 -20.18 -7.61 -10.73
C ALA A 306 -21.58 -8.10 -10.35
N LEU A 307 -21.80 -8.40 -9.06
CA LEU A 307 -23.04 -8.99 -8.54
C LEU A 307 -24.04 -7.95 -8.04
N LEU A 308 -23.57 -6.75 -7.67
CA LEU A 308 -24.43 -5.70 -7.14
C LEU A 308 -25.41 -5.18 -8.20
N PRO A 309 -26.67 -4.81 -7.82
CA PRO A 309 -27.69 -4.31 -8.74
C PRO A 309 -27.23 -3.13 -9.58
N LYS A 310 -27.55 -3.16 -10.87
CA LYS A 310 -27.23 -2.09 -11.82
C LYS A 310 -28.09 -0.87 -11.55
N ASN A 311 -27.48 0.18 -11.01
CA ASN A 311 -28.11 1.47 -10.74
C ASN A 311 -27.08 2.60 -10.76
N VAL A 312 -27.54 3.85 -10.76
CA VAL A 312 -26.68 5.04 -10.79
C VAL A 312 -25.68 5.08 -9.62
N PHE A 313 -26.06 4.59 -8.45
CA PHE A 313 -25.18 4.56 -7.28
C PHE A 313 -24.04 3.56 -7.45
N ARG A 314 -24.28 2.40 -8.10
CA ARG A 314 -23.23 1.46 -8.48
C ARG A 314 -22.28 2.07 -9.49
N ASP A 315 -22.81 2.71 -10.51
CA ASP A 315 -22.00 3.33 -11.55
C ASP A 315 -21.14 4.46 -10.96
N LEU A 316 -21.68 5.23 -10.00
CA LEU A 316 -20.90 6.19 -9.23
C LEU A 316 -19.80 5.50 -8.43
N ALA A 317 -20.08 4.38 -7.75
CA ALA A 317 -19.04 3.62 -7.03
C ALA A 317 -17.94 3.13 -7.97
N VAL A 318 -18.30 2.63 -9.16
CA VAL A 318 -17.33 2.23 -10.18
C VAL A 318 -16.45 3.40 -10.62
N VAL A 319 -17.04 4.55 -10.94
CA VAL A 319 -16.28 5.76 -11.34
C VAL A 319 -15.34 6.22 -10.22
N LEU A 320 -15.82 6.28 -8.98
CA LEU A 320 -15.01 6.66 -7.83
C LEU A 320 -13.85 5.67 -7.62
N MET A 321 -14.09 4.36 -7.76
CA MET A 321 -13.04 3.35 -7.66
C MET A 321 -12.04 3.43 -8.82
N LEU A 322 -12.45 3.78 -10.03
CA LEU A 322 -11.53 4.04 -11.15
C LEU A 322 -10.59 5.20 -10.85
N LEU A 323 -11.12 6.31 -10.35
CA LEU A 323 -10.31 7.46 -9.94
C LEU A 323 -9.36 7.09 -8.80
N HIS A 324 -9.85 6.34 -7.81
CA HIS A 324 -9.03 5.85 -6.70
C HIS A 324 -7.90 4.93 -7.18
N GLN A 325 -8.18 4.00 -8.09
CA GLN A 325 -7.18 3.08 -8.66
C GLN A 325 -6.09 3.84 -9.43
N PHE A 326 -6.47 4.89 -10.17
CA PHE A 326 -5.52 5.76 -10.85
C PHE A 326 -4.58 6.47 -9.86
N ILE A 327 -5.11 6.97 -8.74
CA ILE A 327 -4.34 7.60 -7.68
C ILE A 327 -3.37 6.59 -7.03
N THR A 328 -3.87 5.40 -6.67
CA THR A 328 -3.07 4.37 -6.02
C THR A 328 -2.03 3.74 -6.95
N PHE A 329 -2.30 3.67 -8.26
CA PHE A 329 -1.29 3.34 -9.27
C PHE A 329 -0.11 4.31 -9.19
N GLY A 330 -0.38 5.62 -9.22
CA GLY A 330 0.66 6.65 -9.09
C GLY A 330 1.42 6.54 -7.76
N PHE A 331 0.71 6.24 -6.68
CA PHE A 331 1.31 6.01 -5.37
C PHE A 331 2.32 4.86 -5.36
N ALA A 332 1.96 3.72 -5.95
CA ALA A 332 2.83 2.54 -6.04
C ALA A 332 4.00 2.75 -7.02
N CYS A 333 3.78 3.47 -8.13
CA CYS A 333 4.81 3.72 -9.12
C CYS A 333 5.85 4.78 -8.68
N THR A 334 5.47 5.75 -7.82
CA THR A 334 6.36 6.86 -7.46
C THR A 334 7.69 6.41 -6.83
N PRO A 335 7.75 5.45 -5.89
CA PRO A 335 9.02 4.92 -5.40
C PRO A 335 9.84 4.24 -6.50
N LEU A 336 9.19 3.52 -7.42
CA LEU A 336 9.86 2.89 -8.57
C LEU A 336 10.47 3.94 -9.51
N TYR A 337 9.77 5.06 -9.72
CA TYR A 337 10.31 6.19 -10.48
C TYR A 337 11.56 6.77 -9.81
N PHE A 338 11.56 6.92 -8.49
CA PHE A 338 12.73 7.43 -7.76
C PHE A 338 13.91 6.46 -7.84
N VAL A 339 13.67 5.16 -7.72
CA VAL A 339 14.69 4.13 -7.90
C VAL A 339 15.30 4.23 -9.29
N TRP A 340 14.48 4.24 -10.33
CA TRP A 340 14.92 4.32 -11.71
C TRP A 340 15.68 5.61 -12.01
N GLU A 341 15.15 6.78 -11.56
CA GLU A 341 15.84 8.06 -11.69
C GLU A 341 17.23 8.06 -11.03
N LYS A 342 17.37 7.39 -9.85
CA LYS A 342 18.66 7.25 -9.16
C LYS A 342 19.64 6.39 -9.98
N ILE A 343 19.17 5.28 -10.56
CA ILE A 343 19.98 4.37 -11.39
C ILE A 343 20.53 5.10 -12.63
N ILE A 344 19.69 5.86 -13.33
CA ILE A 344 20.10 6.58 -14.54
C ILE A 344 20.71 7.97 -14.27
N GLY A 345 20.84 8.37 -12.99
CA GLY A 345 21.49 9.61 -12.57
C GLY A 345 20.70 10.91 -12.78
N VAL A 346 19.39 10.85 -13.12
CA VAL A 346 18.57 12.04 -13.37
C VAL A 346 17.75 12.51 -12.17
N HIS A 347 17.80 11.82 -11.03
CA HIS A 347 16.99 12.12 -9.85
C HIS A 347 17.14 13.56 -9.34
N ARG A 348 18.36 14.11 -9.39
CA ARG A 348 18.67 15.47 -8.95
C ARG A 348 18.55 16.51 -10.07
N SER A 349 18.14 16.13 -11.27
CA SER A 349 17.98 17.06 -12.38
C SER A 349 16.86 18.07 -12.13
N PRO A 350 17.07 19.38 -12.33
CA PRO A 350 16.02 20.37 -12.24
C PRO A 350 15.04 20.33 -13.43
N ARG A 351 15.37 19.62 -14.50
CA ARG A 351 14.57 19.53 -15.73
C ARG A 351 13.40 18.56 -15.54
N PHE A 352 12.23 19.09 -15.21
CA PHE A 352 11.02 18.30 -14.94
C PHE A 352 10.63 17.35 -16.09
N LEU A 353 10.60 17.85 -17.34
CA LEU A 353 10.23 17.03 -18.52
C LEU A 353 11.22 15.89 -18.78
N LEU A 354 12.52 16.10 -18.55
CA LEU A 354 13.52 15.05 -18.67
C LEU A 354 13.26 13.94 -17.65
N ARG A 355 12.95 14.30 -16.41
CA ARG A 355 12.60 13.32 -15.36
C ARG A 355 11.33 12.57 -15.70
N ALA A 356 10.28 13.27 -16.16
CA ALA A 356 9.01 12.65 -16.57
C ALA A 356 9.23 11.65 -17.74
N ALA A 357 9.96 12.04 -18.78
CA ALA A 357 10.29 11.14 -19.90
C ALA A 357 11.11 9.93 -19.42
N ALA A 358 12.07 10.14 -18.53
CA ALA A 358 12.89 9.08 -17.97
C ALA A 358 12.08 8.03 -17.16
N ARG A 359 10.89 8.35 -16.65
CA ARG A 359 10.02 7.44 -15.90
C ARG A 359 9.18 6.50 -16.78
N ILE A 360 8.97 6.84 -18.05
CA ILE A 360 8.14 6.06 -18.98
C ILE A 360 8.56 4.57 -19.05
N PRO A 361 9.87 4.21 -19.12
CA PRO A 361 10.29 2.82 -19.14
C PRO A 361 9.86 1.99 -17.92
N VAL A 362 9.51 2.61 -16.80
CA VAL A 362 8.98 1.92 -15.62
C VAL A 362 7.53 1.49 -15.80
N VAL A 363 6.73 2.29 -16.52
CA VAL A 363 5.30 2.01 -16.74
C VAL A 363 5.08 0.92 -17.78
N ILE A 364 5.95 0.83 -18.79
CA ILE A 364 5.79 -0.13 -19.90
C ILE A 364 5.72 -1.58 -19.44
N PRO A 365 6.64 -2.12 -18.60
CA PRO A 365 6.55 -3.50 -18.13
C PRO A 365 5.34 -3.75 -17.25
N ILE A 366 4.91 -2.77 -16.43
CA ILE A 366 3.71 -2.85 -15.61
C ILE A 366 2.48 -3.03 -16.52
N TRP A 367 2.37 -2.17 -17.52
CA TRP A 367 1.28 -2.22 -18.50
C TRP A 367 1.26 -3.54 -19.27
N PHE A 368 2.41 -3.99 -19.73
CA PHE A 368 2.56 -5.26 -20.46
C PHE A 368 2.10 -6.45 -19.59
N MET A 369 2.56 -6.52 -18.33
CA MET A 369 2.16 -7.57 -17.39
C MET A 369 0.65 -7.58 -17.10
N ALA A 370 0.02 -6.41 -16.99
CA ALA A 370 -1.42 -6.30 -16.77
C ALA A 370 -2.24 -6.83 -17.96
N VAL A 371 -1.70 -6.70 -19.18
CA VAL A 371 -2.34 -7.21 -20.40
C VAL A 371 -2.15 -8.73 -20.53
N ILE A 372 -0.98 -9.26 -20.12
CA ILE A 372 -0.72 -10.71 -20.17
C ILE A 372 -1.56 -11.49 -19.16
N PHE A 373 -1.64 -11.00 -17.92
CA PHE A 373 -2.23 -11.70 -16.79
C PHE A 373 -3.43 -10.94 -16.20
N PRO A 374 -4.62 -10.96 -16.83
CA PRO A 374 -5.78 -10.20 -16.38
C PRO A 374 -6.51 -10.82 -15.17
N PHE A 375 -5.85 -11.71 -14.42
CA PHE A 375 -6.45 -12.52 -13.35
C PHE A 375 -6.47 -11.78 -12.01
N PHE A 376 -7.42 -10.90 -11.79
CA PHE A 376 -7.48 -9.95 -10.66
C PHE A 376 -7.37 -10.64 -9.28
N GLY A 377 -8.23 -11.59 -8.95
CA GLY A 377 -8.19 -12.29 -7.65
C GLY A 377 -6.94 -13.16 -7.46
N PRO A 378 -6.63 -14.06 -8.41
CA PRO A 378 -5.46 -14.94 -8.33
C PRO A 378 -4.12 -14.23 -8.24
N ILE A 379 -3.94 -13.08 -8.92
CA ILE A 379 -2.72 -12.28 -8.82
C ILE A 379 -2.57 -11.62 -7.44
N ASN A 380 -3.67 -11.14 -6.84
CA ASN A 380 -3.66 -10.62 -5.48
C ASN A 380 -3.17 -11.67 -4.48
N SER A 381 -3.69 -12.89 -4.58
CA SER A 381 -3.30 -13.99 -3.70
C SER A 381 -1.84 -14.40 -3.89
N ALA A 382 -1.36 -14.48 -5.13
CA ALA A 382 0.05 -14.80 -5.43
C ALA A 382 1.00 -13.71 -4.91
N VAL A 383 0.67 -12.44 -5.11
CA VAL A 383 1.45 -11.31 -4.59
C VAL A 383 1.39 -11.28 -3.06
N GLY A 384 0.23 -11.56 -2.47
CA GLY A 384 0.06 -11.67 -1.03
C GLY A 384 0.97 -12.72 -0.41
N SER A 385 0.96 -13.93 -0.97
CA SER A 385 1.74 -15.05 -0.44
C SER A 385 3.26 -14.91 -0.64
N LEU A 386 3.71 -14.38 -1.78
CA LEU A 386 5.13 -14.38 -2.14
C LEU A 386 5.84 -13.06 -1.85
N LEU A 387 5.17 -11.92 -2.01
CA LEU A 387 5.82 -10.62 -1.90
C LEU A 387 5.43 -9.88 -0.61
N VAL A 388 4.13 -9.81 -0.29
CA VAL A 388 3.67 -9.14 0.94
C VAL A 388 4.20 -9.84 2.18
N THR A 389 4.22 -11.17 2.18
CA THR A 389 4.77 -11.99 3.25
C THR A 389 6.19 -11.54 3.64
N PHE A 390 7.07 -11.34 2.66
CA PHE A 390 8.44 -10.87 2.92
C PHE A 390 8.50 -9.38 3.21
N THR A 391 7.90 -8.54 2.35
CA THR A 391 8.01 -7.07 2.44
C THR A 391 7.37 -6.52 3.70
N VAL A 392 6.21 -7.05 4.08
CA VAL A 392 5.39 -6.50 5.16
C VAL A 392 5.71 -7.14 6.51
N TYR A 393 5.96 -8.46 6.53
CA TYR A 393 6.02 -9.19 7.80
C TYR A 393 7.43 -9.71 8.12
N ILE A 394 8.04 -10.51 7.24
CA ILE A 394 9.28 -11.21 7.56
C ILE A 394 10.46 -10.25 7.66
N ILE A 395 10.70 -9.43 6.64
CA ILE A 395 11.85 -8.52 6.60
C ILE A 395 11.82 -7.52 7.76
N PRO A 396 10.69 -6.83 8.07
CA PRO A 396 10.66 -5.91 9.21
C PRO A 396 10.92 -6.58 10.56
N CYS A 397 10.35 -7.78 10.80
CA CYS A 397 10.58 -8.52 12.04
C CYS A 397 12.04 -8.95 12.20
N LEU A 398 12.64 -9.55 11.15
CA LEU A 398 14.04 -9.96 11.17
C LEU A 398 14.97 -8.76 11.29
N ALA A 399 14.72 -7.69 10.52
CA ALA A 399 15.53 -6.48 10.57
C ALA A 399 15.51 -5.85 11.96
N HIS A 400 14.35 -5.79 12.62
CA HIS A 400 14.24 -5.28 13.98
C HIS A 400 15.02 -6.16 14.97
N MET A 401 14.83 -7.48 14.92
CA MET A 401 15.56 -8.41 15.80
C MET A 401 17.08 -8.28 15.63
N LEU A 402 17.57 -8.18 14.40
CA LEU A 402 19.00 -8.08 14.11
C LEU A 402 19.58 -6.71 14.50
N THR A 403 18.86 -5.62 14.26
CA THR A 403 19.31 -4.27 14.62
C THR A 403 19.51 -4.12 16.12
N PHE A 404 18.61 -4.69 16.92
CA PHE A 404 18.65 -4.58 18.40
C PHE A 404 19.18 -5.83 19.11
N ARG A 405 19.96 -6.69 18.42
CA ARG A 405 20.45 -7.96 18.97
C ARG A 405 21.38 -7.80 20.19
N THR A 406 22.20 -6.73 20.23
CA THR A 406 23.15 -6.50 21.32
C THR A 406 22.53 -5.69 22.46
N ALA A 407 23.00 -5.87 23.69
CA ALA A 407 22.58 -5.08 24.84
C ALA A 407 22.82 -3.58 24.61
N PHE A 408 24.02 -3.24 24.09
CA PHE A 408 24.36 -1.86 23.72
C PHE A 408 23.38 -1.22 22.77
N ALA A 409 22.96 -1.93 21.70
CA ALA A 409 21.97 -1.41 20.75
C ALA A 409 20.59 -1.20 21.41
N ARG A 410 20.20 -2.09 22.33
CA ARG A 410 18.94 -1.96 23.08
C ARG A 410 18.95 -0.81 24.07
N GLU A 411 20.05 -0.59 24.77
CA GLU A 411 20.22 0.50 25.72
C GLU A 411 20.22 1.87 25.03
N ASN A 412 20.85 1.98 23.87
CA ASN A 412 20.97 3.21 23.07
C ASN A 412 19.87 3.36 22.01
N ALA A 413 18.88 2.47 21.96
CA ALA A 413 17.77 2.57 21.01
C ALA A 413 16.99 3.85 21.22
N VAL A 414 16.70 4.56 20.12
CA VAL A 414 15.91 5.81 20.11
C VAL A 414 14.50 5.53 20.62
N GLU A 415 13.90 4.42 20.20
CA GLU A 415 12.61 3.97 20.70
C GLU A 415 12.74 2.70 21.54
N LYS A 416 12.08 2.70 22.69
CA LYS A 416 12.00 1.53 23.58
C LYS A 416 10.80 0.66 23.22
N PRO A 417 10.76 -0.62 23.68
CA PRO A 417 9.60 -1.50 23.51
C PRO A 417 8.28 -0.83 23.91
N PRO A 418 7.16 -1.13 23.21
CA PRO A 418 5.89 -0.49 23.46
C PRO A 418 5.28 -0.93 24.81
N PHE A 419 4.38 -0.13 25.38
CA PHE A 419 3.74 -0.42 26.66
C PHE A 419 3.06 -1.80 26.71
N ILE A 420 2.48 -2.26 25.57
CA ILE A 420 1.82 -3.57 25.47
C ILE A 420 2.83 -4.74 25.60
N MET A 421 4.08 -4.53 25.18
CA MET A 421 5.16 -5.51 25.27
C MET A 421 6.41 -4.83 25.83
N PRO A 422 6.47 -4.57 27.16
CA PRO A 422 7.48 -3.69 27.76
C PRO A 422 8.88 -4.28 27.79
N SER A 423 9.03 -5.56 27.47
CA SER A 423 10.36 -6.22 27.45
C SER A 423 10.84 -6.53 26.03
N TRP A 424 12.15 -6.36 25.80
CA TRP A 424 12.79 -6.77 24.56
C TRP A 424 12.57 -8.25 24.24
N ALA A 425 12.57 -9.10 25.28
CA ALA A 425 12.33 -10.54 25.12
C ALA A 425 10.93 -10.82 24.54
N ALA A 426 9.88 -10.14 25.05
CA ALA A 426 8.52 -10.28 24.53
C ALA A 426 8.44 -9.84 23.07
N VAL A 427 9.06 -8.72 22.71
CA VAL A 427 9.14 -8.24 21.32
C VAL A 427 9.83 -9.27 20.41
N TYR A 428 10.93 -9.88 20.87
CA TYR A 428 11.65 -10.91 20.10
C TYR A 428 10.80 -12.17 19.89
N VAL A 429 10.18 -12.67 20.95
CA VAL A 429 9.31 -13.86 20.86
C VAL A 429 8.13 -13.59 19.91
N PHE A 430 7.53 -12.42 20.01
CA PHE A 430 6.41 -12.07 19.12
C PHE A 430 6.87 -11.90 17.66
N ASN A 431 8.00 -11.24 17.42
CA ASN A 431 8.57 -11.13 16.06
C ASN A 431 8.91 -12.51 15.48
N PHE A 432 9.48 -13.40 16.28
CA PHE A 432 9.76 -14.78 15.87
C PHE A 432 8.47 -15.53 15.53
N PHE A 433 7.45 -15.43 16.37
CA PHE A 433 6.12 -15.98 16.07
C PHE A 433 5.57 -15.46 14.75
N VAL A 434 5.62 -14.15 14.49
CA VAL A 434 5.14 -13.55 13.23
C VAL A 434 5.91 -14.13 12.03
N VAL A 435 7.23 -14.22 12.11
CA VAL A 435 8.08 -14.79 11.05
C VAL A 435 7.69 -16.23 10.75
N VAL A 436 7.58 -17.07 11.77
CA VAL A 436 7.25 -18.50 11.61
C VAL A 436 5.82 -18.67 11.07
N TRP A 437 4.86 -17.97 11.68
CA TRP A 437 3.46 -18.03 11.25
C TRP A 437 3.30 -17.65 9.78
N VAL A 438 3.82 -16.48 9.41
CA VAL A 438 3.62 -15.94 8.05
C VAL A 438 4.45 -16.72 7.03
N PHE A 439 5.61 -17.28 7.42
CA PHE A 439 6.38 -18.15 6.54
C PHE A 439 5.62 -19.48 6.27
N VAL A 440 5.09 -20.13 7.29
CA VAL A 440 4.37 -21.41 7.12
C VAL A 440 3.03 -21.19 6.43
N VAL A 441 2.21 -20.26 6.94
CA VAL A 441 0.84 -20.06 6.43
C VAL A 441 0.85 -19.24 5.13
N GLY A 442 1.65 -18.17 5.06
CA GLY A 442 1.70 -17.28 3.89
C GLY A 442 2.51 -17.88 2.74
N VAL A 443 3.80 -18.20 2.95
CA VAL A 443 4.67 -18.73 1.88
C VAL A 443 4.40 -20.21 1.63
N GLY A 444 4.37 -21.04 2.67
CA GLY A 444 4.21 -22.49 2.53
C GLY A 444 2.85 -22.85 1.94
N PHE A 445 1.81 -22.82 2.75
CA PHE A 445 0.47 -23.20 2.31
C PHE A 445 -0.13 -22.18 1.34
N GLY A 446 0.01 -20.90 1.61
CA GLY A 446 -0.51 -19.84 0.77
C GLY A 446 0.19 -19.75 -0.58
N GLY A 447 1.51 -19.87 -0.62
CA GLY A 447 2.31 -19.89 -1.85
C GLY A 447 1.95 -21.09 -2.74
N TRP A 448 1.83 -22.27 -2.15
CA TRP A 448 1.35 -23.46 -2.85
C TRP A 448 -0.07 -23.24 -3.42
N ALA A 449 -1.03 -22.85 -2.58
CA ALA A 449 -2.42 -22.68 -2.99
C ALA A 449 -2.59 -21.60 -4.07
N SER A 450 -1.94 -20.45 -3.88
CA SER A 450 -1.98 -19.35 -4.86
C SER A 450 -1.36 -19.74 -6.19
N THR A 451 -0.27 -20.51 -6.18
CA THR A 451 0.37 -21.00 -7.41
C THR A 451 -0.54 -21.97 -8.14
N VAL A 452 -1.13 -22.95 -7.44
CA VAL A 452 -2.08 -23.90 -8.02
C VAL A 452 -3.27 -23.16 -8.63
N ASN A 453 -3.85 -22.21 -7.90
CA ASN A 453 -4.97 -21.40 -8.40
C ASN A 453 -4.56 -20.57 -9.63
N PHE A 454 -3.42 -19.89 -9.60
CA PHE A 454 -2.94 -19.07 -10.71
C PHE A 454 -2.70 -19.90 -11.99
N VAL A 455 -2.04 -21.05 -11.86
CA VAL A 455 -1.83 -22.00 -12.98
C VAL A 455 -3.15 -22.51 -13.53
N HIS A 456 -4.12 -22.81 -12.66
CA HIS A 456 -5.46 -23.21 -13.08
C HIS A 456 -6.14 -22.12 -13.91
N GLN A 457 -6.07 -20.84 -13.50
CA GLN A 457 -6.62 -19.73 -14.27
C GLN A 457 -5.95 -19.56 -15.63
N ILE A 458 -4.62 -19.71 -15.72
CA ILE A 458 -3.90 -19.68 -17.01
C ILE A 458 -4.39 -20.80 -17.92
N LYS A 459 -4.58 -22.02 -17.40
CA LYS A 459 -5.08 -23.16 -18.19
C LYS A 459 -6.53 -22.95 -18.66
N THR A 460 -7.37 -22.33 -17.84
CA THR A 460 -8.80 -22.13 -18.13
C THR A 460 -9.04 -20.97 -19.11
N PHE A 461 -8.35 -19.84 -18.93
CA PHE A 461 -8.63 -18.61 -19.70
C PHE A 461 -7.55 -18.27 -20.72
N GLY A 462 -6.35 -18.87 -20.61
CA GLY A 462 -5.18 -18.54 -21.40
C GLY A 462 -4.49 -17.22 -20.98
N ILE A 463 -3.26 -17.03 -21.43
CA ILE A 463 -2.58 -15.73 -21.37
C ILE A 463 -3.19 -14.78 -22.42
N PHE A 464 -3.12 -13.48 -22.19
CA PHE A 464 -3.75 -12.44 -23.03
C PHE A 464 -5.28 -12.61 -23.17
N ALA A 465 -5.96 -13.18 -22.17
CA ALA A 465 -7.41 -13.37 -22.22
C ALA A 465 -8.12 -12.03 -22.48
N LYS A 466 -9.00 -12.03 -23.49
CA LYS A 466 -9.82 -10.83 -23.84
C LYS A 466 -10.75 -10.46 -22.71
N CYS A 467 -11.33 -11.46 -22.06
CA CYS A 467 -12.32 -11.27 -21.03
C CYS A 467 -12.19 -12.34 -19.93
N TYR A 468 -11.69 -11.92 -18.75
CA TYR A 468 -11.61 -12.74 -17.56
C TYR A 468 -12.87 -12.55 -16.71
N GLN A 469 -13.57 -13.63 -16.37
CA GLN A 469 -14.81 -13.60 -15.59
C GLN A 469 -15.83 -12.58 -16.14
N CYS A 470 -16.12 -12.63 -17.43
CA CYS A 470 -17.20 -11.85 -18.03
C CYS A 470 -18.51 -12.62 -17.99
N PRO A 471 -19.66 -11.95 -17.82
CA PRO A 471 -20.96 -12.58 -17.97
C PRO A 471 -21.09 -13.24 -19.35
N ASN A 472 -21.59 -14.48 -19.38
CA ASN A 472 -21.86 -15.16 -20.64
C ASN A 472 -22.92 -14.38 -21.42
N ASN A 473 -22.58 -13.85 -22.59
CA ASN A 473 -23.49 -13.16 -23.51
C ASN A 473 -24.45 -14.16 -24.23
N SER A 474 -24.95 -15.18 -23.55
CA SER A 474 -25.89 -16.15 -24.14
C SER A 474 -27.32 -15.61 -24.37
N HIS A 475 -27.57 -14.33 -24.11
CA HIS A 475 -28.88 -13.69 -24.30
C HIS A 475 -28.87 -12.42 -25.16
N ARG A 476 -27.87 -12.25 -26.04
CA ARG A 476 -27.94 -11.20 -27.09
C ARG A 476 -27.99 -11.88 -28.47
N HIS A 477 -29.20 -12.33 -28.83
CA HIS A 477 -29.67 -12.45 -30.22
C HIS A 477 -30.98 -11.75 -30.36
#